data_2caad7034f5007e6cbe42d430fc7babe
#
_entry.id   2caad7034f5007e6cbe42d430fc7babe
#
_cell.length_a   1.000
_cell.length_b   1.000
_cell.length_c   1.000
_cell.angle_alpha   90.00
_cell.angle_beta   90.00
_cell.angle_gamma   90.00
#
_symmetry.space_group_name_H-M   'P 1'
#
loop_
_entity.id
_entity.type
_entity.pdbx_description
1 polymer ?
#
loop_
_entity_poly.entity_id
_entity_poly.type
_entity_poly.pdbx_seq_one_letter_code
_entity_poly.pdbx_strand_id
1 'polypeptide(L)'
;MPFILIKNHLKLMLRSKWILFIMIILPLITIALLANAFKELMNTSYDIEEFQVGYHIEENSKFQELLPELTKSCQEKQIILAEYPDGDITKLLQNKTVAVFVEIKEDSYIVYESNDKKTEASITESIFSGFFYQVNETMTRTAYVIEHNIMEQPVQVENAVKSEKLASDPVPSSTDYYGIIYIVYFAWCGMISLVAVISSERKSAIPRRMRVSHMPKINYYIGKFIPCTLAIFIEACMAWFLSVVLYDIHWGNLGLSVFIIFLLSMAASAFGIVLFQLFNNVAISIVVGFIIVWIAGFFGGTFEAYMYLSLPTYLIKMSPQYYINRTLVEYSTMQHSDYTGSCILFLLGIIVVFGLIGTLMMNRKMEEQ
;
A
#
# COMPACT_ATOMS: atom_id res chain seq x y z
N MET A 1 -35.42 24.95 13.53
CA MET A 1 -34.99 23.98 14.57
C MET A 1 -33.84 23.04 14.14
N PRO A 2 -33.83 22.38 12.97
CA PRO A 2 -32.72 21.45 12.62
C PRO A 2 -31.34 22.11 12.60
N PHE A 3 -31.22 23.34 12.16
CA PHE A 3 -29.97 24.09 12.07
C PHE A 3 -29.28 24.30 13.44
N ILE A 4 -30.03 24.58 14.49
CA ILE A 4 -29.49 24.75 15.83
C ILE A 4 -28.96 23.40 16.36
N LEU A 5 -29.65 22.30 16.07
CA LEU A 5 -29.25 20.96 16.43
C LEU A 5 -27.92 20.58 15.72
N ILE A 6 -27.87 20.82 14.40
CA ILE A 6 -26.66 20.59 13.58
C ILE A 6 -25.46 21.35 14.14
N LYS A 7 -25.61 22.66 14.40
CA LYS A 7 -24.54 23.51 14.94
C LYS A 7 -24.05 23.01 16.31
N ASN A 8 -24.99 22.65 17.20
CA ASN A 8 -24.63 22.18 18.55
C ASN A 8 -23.93 20.81 18.49
N HIS A 9 -24.41 19.87 17.69
CA HIS A 9 -23.79 18.57 17.54
C HIS A 9 -22.40 18.66 16.92
N LEU A 10 -22.22 19.44 15.87
CA LEU A 10 -20.92 19.68 15.26
C LEU A 10 -19.93 20.28 16.28
N LYS A 11 -20.38 21.26 17.07
CA LYS A 11 -19.55 21.86 18.13
C LYS A 11 -19.16 20.83 19.21
N LEU A 12 -20.04 19.90 19.57
CA LEU A 12 -19.74 18.85 20.54
C LEU A 12 -18.69 17.88 20.00
N MET A 13 -18.80 17.46 18.73
CA MET A 13 -17.86 16.57 18.08
C MET A 13 -16.45 17.21 17.99
N LEU A 14 -16.36 18.42 17.44
CA LEU A 14 -15.10 19.15 17.26
C LEU A 14 -14.47 19.67 18.58
N ARG A 15 -15.18 19.62 19.70
CA ARG A 15 -14.62 19.95 21.03
C ARG A 15 -14.07 18.73 21.77
N SER A 16 -14.31 17.54 21.31
CA SER A 16 -13.83 16.32 21.96
C SER A 16 -12.34 16.13 21.65
N LYS A 17 -11.48 16.54 22.59
CA LYS A 17 -10.02 16.47 22.44
C LYS A 17 -9.53 15.06 22.09
N TRP A 18 -10.12 14.03 22.68
CA TRP A 18 -9.76 12.64 22.41
C TRP A 18 -10.13 12.18 21.00
N ILE A 19 -11.28 12.62 20.49
CA ILE A 19 -11.69 12.31 19.13
C ILE A 19 -10.77 13.00 18.14
N LEU A 20 -10.49 14.30 18.32
CA LEU A 20 -9.54 15.03 17.48
C LEU A 20 -8.14 14.39 17.49
N PHE A 21 -7.67 13.96 18.66
CA PHE A 21 -6.38 13.25 18.76
C PHE A 21 -6.39 11.97 17.92
N ILE A 22 -7.39 11.11 18.09
CA ILE A 22 -7.52 9.84 17.36
C ILE A 22 -7.67 10.08 15.85
N MET A 23 -8.42 11.09 15.44
CA MET A 23 -8.75 11.33 14.03
C MET A 23 -7.69 12.11 13.26
N ILE A 24 -6.86 12.90 13.94
CA ILE A 24 -5.86 13.76 13.29
C ILE A 24 -4.43 13.30 13.60
N ILE A 25 -4.11 13.11 14.88
CA ILE A 25 -2.73 12.84 15.30
C ILE A 25 -2.36 11.36 15.12
N LEU A 26 -3.27 10.44 15.46
CA LEU A 26 -2.99 9.01 15.39
C LEU A 26 -2.73 8.52 13.96
N PRO A 27 -3.48 8.95 12.91
CA PRO A 27 -3.11 8.64 11.52
C PRO A 27 -1.70 9.08 11.18
N LEU A 28 -1.30 10.31 11.55
CA LEU A 28 0.04 10.84 11.24
C LEU A 28 1.15 10.03 11.90
N ILE A 29 0.97 9.63 13.16
CA ILE A 29 1.92 8.74 13.84
C ILE A 29 2.00 7.38 13.14
N THR A 30 0.86 6.81 12.77
CA THR A 30 0.79 5.51 12.09
C THR A 30 1.48 5.57 10.72
N ILE A 31 1.26 6.64 9.96
CA ILE A 31 1.91 6.89 8.67
C ILE A 31 3.43 6.93 8.86
N ALA A 32 3.94 7.72 9.82
CA ALA A 32 5.37 7.83 10.08
C ALA A 32 6.01 6.47 10.41
N LEU A 33 5.35 5.66 11.23
CA LEU A 33 5.85 4.35 11.63
C LEU A 33 5.85 3.37 10.46
N LEU A 34 4.75 3.26 9.72
CA LEU A 34 4.59 2.25 8.67
C LEU A 34 5.32 2.64 7.37
N ALA A 35 5.31 3.92 7.00
CA ALA A 35 6.07 4.39 5.85
C ALA A 35 7.56 4.10 6.00
N ASN A 36 8.12 4.26 7.21
CA ASN A 36 9.51 3.92 7.48
C ASN A 36 9.74 2.40 7.56
N ALA A 37 8.83 1.66 8.21
CA ALA A 37 8.98 0.21 8.38
C ALA A 37 8.93 -0.56 7.04
N PHE A 38 8.14 -0.07 6.08
CA PHE A 38 7.94 -0.74 4.79
C PHE A 38 8.60 -0.01 3.61
N LYS A 39 9.49 0.94 3.88
CA LYS A 39 10.19 1.71 2.86
C LYS A 39 10.96 0.83 1.88
N GLU A 40 11.71 -0.13 2.39
CA GLU A 40 12.50 -1.05 1.58
C GLU A 40 11.65 -2.03 0.77
N LEU A 41 10.51 -2.47 1.35
CA LEU A 41 9.60 -3.40 0.67
C LEU A 41 8.93 -2.78 -0.57
N MET A 42 8.69 -1.48 -0.55
CA MET A 42 8.04 -0.76 -1.66
C MET A 42 9.02 -0.07 -2.62
N ASN A 43 10.30 -0.02 -2.28
CA ASN A 43 11.32 0.45 -3.21
C ASN A 43 11.53 -0.61 -4.29
N THR A 44 11.04 -0.34 -5.49
CA THR A 44 11.29 -1.17 -6.68
C THR A 44 12.63 -0.88 -7.35
N SER A 45 13.29 0.21 -6.99
CA SER A 45 14.68 0.48 -7.34
C SER A 45 15.55 0.01 -6.17
N TYR A 46 16.04 -1.21 -6.24
CA TYR A 46 17.23 -1.55 -5.47
C TYR A 46 18.37 -0.70 -6.04
N ASP A 47 18.75 0.35 -5.34
CA ASP A 47 20.09 0.90 -5.48
C ASP A 47 21.01 -0.21 -4.98
N ILE A 48 21.58 -0.94 -5.93
CA ILE A 48 22.55 -2.00 -5.61
C ILE A 48 23.77 -1.25 -5.10
N GLU A 49 23.96 -1.28 -3.78
CA GLU A 49 25.24 -0.85 -3.21
C GLU A 49 26.33 -1.70 -3.84
N GLU A 50 27.49 -1.09 -4.10
CA GLU A 50 28.65 -1.78 -4.62
C GLU A 50 28.96 -2.99 -3.73
N PHE A 51 28.96 -4.20 -4.31
CA PHE A 51 29.25 -5.42 -3.56
C PHE A 51 30.36 -6.22 -4.20
N GLN A 52 31.07 -6.97 -3.34
CA GLN A 52 32.21 -7.78 -3.75
C GLN A 52 31.79 -9.23 -3.97
N VAL A 53 32.14 -9.75 -5.14
CA VAL A 53 32.01 -11.17 -5.51
C VAL A 53 33.40 -11.80 -5.51
N GLY A 54 33.59 -12.81 -4.65
CA GLY A 54 34.78 -13.62 -4.69
C GLY A 54 34.69 -14.63 -5.82
N TYR A 55 35.80 -14.88 -6.50
CA TYR A 55 35.85 -15.99 -7.45
C TYR A 55 37.13 -16.79 -7.34
N HIS A 56 37.04 -18.05 -7.77
CA HIS A 56 38.16 -18.93 -8.01
C HIS A 56 38.02 -19.58 -9.39
N ILE A 57 39.08 -19.66 -10.15
CA ILE A 57 39.09 -20.27 -11.47
C ILE A 57 40.12 -21.42 -11.54
N GLU A 58 39.68 -22.56 -12.06
CA GLU A 58 40.58 -23.70 -12.29
C GLU A 58 41.62 -23.41 -13.39
N GLU A 59 42.86 -23.85 -13.23
CA GLU A 59 43.98 -23.56 -14.15
C GLU A 59 43.73 -23.97 -15.61
N ASN A 60 42.84 -24.94 -15.87
CA ASN A 60 42.50 -25.43 -17.22
C ASN A 60 41.16 -24.89 -17.74
N SER A 61 40.57 -23.87 -17.11
CA SER A 61 39.29 -23.33 -17.52
C SER A 61 39.37 -22.55 -18.83
N LYS A 62 38.48 -22.84 -19.76
CA LYS A 62 38.34 -22.14 -21.07
C LYS A 62 37.97 -20.67 -20.89
N PHE A 63 37.52 -20.29 -19.70
CA PHE A 63 37.05 -18.95 -19.39
C PHE A 63 38.14 -18.02 -18.89
N GLN A 64 39.38 -18.51 -18.70
CA GLN A 64 40.47 -17.71 -18.17
C GLN A 64 40.85 -16.53 -19.06
N GLU A 65 40.81 -16.68 -20.39
CA GLU A 65 41.10 -15.62 -21.34
C GLU A 65 40.00 -14.55 -21.42
N LEU A 66 38.81 -14.90 -20.98
CA LEU A 66 37.61 -14.02 -21.05
C LEU A 66 37.30 -13.30 -19.73
N LEU A 67 38.05 -13.58 -18.67
CA LEU A 67 37.95 -12.94 -17.37
C LEU A 67 37.98 -11.39 -17.44
N PRO A 68 38.84 -10.75 -18.27
CA PRO A 68 38.85 -9.28 -18.37
C PRO A 68 37.51 -8.68 -18.87
N GLU A 69 36.84 -9.37 -19.81
CA GLU A 69 35.54 -8.93 -20.32
C GLU A 69 34.43 -9.13 -19.27
N LEU A 70 34.45 -10.23 -18.54
CA LEU A 70 33.54 -10.47 -17.43
C LEU A 70 33.74 -9.41 -16.34
N THR A 71 34.99 -9.11 -15.99
CA THR A 71 35.33 -8.10 -14.98
C THR A 71 34.79 -6.73 -15.38
N LYS A 72 34.96 -6.34 -16.64
CA LYS A 72 34.43 -5.09 -17.17
C LYS A 72 32.89 -5.04 -17.10
N SER A 73 32.21 -6.12 -17.50
CA SER A 73 30.75 -6.24 -17.43
C SER A 73 30.22 -6.17 -16.00
N CYS A 74 30.96 -6.73 -15.04
CA CYS A 74 30.64 -6.64 -13.61
C CYS A 74 30.84 -5.22 -13.06
N GLN A 75 31.96 -4.57 -13.41
CA GLN A 75 32.26 -3.19 -12.98
C GLN A 75 31.19 -2.18 -13.46
N GLU A 76 30.71 -2.30 -14.71
CA GLU A 76 29.62 -1.48 -15.24
C GLU A 76 28.32 -1.59 -14.40
N LYS A 77 28.19 -2.65 -13.62
CA LYS A 77 27.03 -2.94 -12.78
C LYS A 77 27.31 -2.81 -11.28
N GLN A 78 28.39 -2.12 -10.91
CA GLN A 78 28.83 -1.89 -9.52
C GLN A 78 29.17 -3.18 -8.75
N ILE A 79 29.70 -4.19 -9.45
CA ILE A 79 30.16 -5.45 -8.86
C ILE A 79 31.66 -5.54 -8.94
N ILE A 80 32.32 -5.69 -7.80
CA ILE A 80 33.77 -5.88 -7.71
C ILE A 80 34.11 -7.36 -7.71
N LEU A 81 34.81 -7.86 -8.71
CA LEU A 81 35.33 -9.21 -8.74
C LEU A 81 36.72 -9.26 -8.04
N ALA A 82 36.86 -10.14 -7.08
CA ALA A 82 38.13 -10.39 -6.40
C ALA A 82 38.49 -11.89 -6.43
N GLU A 83 39.70 -12.20 -6.79
CA GLU A 83 40.22 -13.57 -6.87
C GLU A 83 40.67 -14.08 -5.49
N TYR A 84 40.24 -15.30 -5.14
CA TYR A 84 40.64 -15.98 -3.92
C TYR A 84 41.06 -17.42 -4.23
N PRO A 85 42.33 -17.66 -4.61
CA PRO A 85 42.80 -18.99 -5.06
C PRO A 85 42.75 -20.07 -3.98
N ASP A 86 42.97 -19.70 -2.70
CA ASP A 86 43.04 -20.63 -1.57
C ASP A 86 42.07 -20.30 -0.44
N GLY A 87 41.01 -19.56 -0.70
CA GLY A 87 40.09 -19.10 0.34
C GLY A 87 39.13 -20.19 0.79
N ASP A 88 38.97 -20.37 2.11
CA ASP A 88 37.88 -21.15 2.69
C ASP A 88 36.54 -20.39 2.40
N ILE A 89 35.81 -20.87 1.40
CA ILE A 89 34.56 -20.27 0.90
C ILE A 89 33.60 -20.00 2.07
N THR A 90 33.49 -20.96 2.99
CA THR A 90 32.59 -20.85 4.13
C THR A 90 32.97 -19.67 5.04
N LYS A 91 34.27 -19.48 5.28
CA LYS A 91 34.76 -18.36 6.12
C LYS A 91 34.60 -16.99 5.41
N LEU A 92 34.85 -16.94 4.11
CA LEU A 92 34.69 -15.69 3.33
C LEU A 92 33.24 -15.20 3.35
N LEU A 93 32.27 -16.10 3.21
CA LEU A 93 30.84 -15.78 3.27
C LEU A 93 30.40 -15.49 4.70
N GLN A 94 30.84 -16.24 5.71
CA GLN A 94 30.47 -16.01 7.12
C GLN A 94 31.02 -14.67 7.66
N ASN A 95 32.25 -14.33 7.29
CA ASN A 95 32.88 -13.07 7.70
C ASN A 95 32.39 -11.87 6.89
N LYS A 96 31.46 -12.07 5.94
CA LYS A 96 30.94 -11.03 5.06
C LYS A 96 32.03 -10.30 4.25
N THR A 97 33.15 -10.94 4.00
CA THR A 97 34.26 -10.41 3.18
C THR A 97 33.81 -10.30 1.72
N VAL A 98 33.02 -11.26 1.26
CA VAL A 98 32.37 -11.27 -0.05
C VAL A 98 30.88 -11.54 0.12
N ALA A 99 30.08 -10.95 -0.75
CA ALA A 99 28.63 -11.15 -0.74
C ALA A 99 28.25 -12.51 -1.35
N VAL A 100 28.96 -12.88 -2.40
CA VAL A 100 28.74 -14.11 -3.18
C VAL A 100 30.11 -14.66 -3.56
N PHE A 101 30.23 -15.98 -3.69
CA PHE A 101 31.44 -16.63 -4.18
C PHE A 101 31.12 -17.49 -5.40
N VAL A 102 31.94 -17.41 -6.45
CA VAL A 102 31.76 -18.15 -7.70
C VAL A 102 32.99 -19.01 -7.97
N GLU A 103 32.80 -20.31 -8.05
CA GLU A 103 33.82 -21.25 -8.46
C GLU A 103 33.63 -21.57 -9.94
N ILE A 104 34.62 -21.18 -10.77
CA ILE A 104 34.60 -21.38 -12.21
C ILE A 104 35.44 -22.63 -12.55
N LYS A 105 34.77 -23.65 -13.06
CA LYS A 105 35.37 -24.92 -13.48
C LYS A 105 35.66 -24.92 -14.98
N GLU A 106 36.10 -26.05 -15.51
CA GLU A 106 36.45 -26.20 -16.91
C GLU A 106 35.29 -25.80 -17.86
N ASP A 107 34.08 -26.31 -17.64
CA ASP A 107 32.90 -26.09 -18.49
C ASP A 107 31.65 -25.59 -17.71
N SER A 108 31.78 -25.28 -16.43
CA SER A 108 30.65 -24.90 -15.57
C SER A 108 31.09 -23.93 -14.48
N TYR A 109 30.13 -23.37 -13.77
CA TYR A 109 30.37 -22.55 -12.59
C TYR A 109 29.41 -22.92 -11.48
N ILE A 110 29.82 -22.71 -10.23
CA ILE A 110 28.99 -22.89 -9.04
C ILE A 110 28.94 -21.58 -8.27
N VAL A 111 27.75 -21.16 -7.92
CA VAL A 111 27.53 -19.94 -7.10
C VAL A 111 27.23 -20.36 -5.67
N TYR A 112 28.02 -19.87 -4.73
CA TYR A 112 27.82 -20.04 -3.30
C TYR A 112 27.27 -18.76 -2.71
N GLU A 113 26.12 -18.85 -2.04
CA GLU A 113 25.41 -17.70 -1.47
C GLU A 113 25.28 -17.79 0.05
N SER A 114 25.15 -16.64 0.71
CA SER A 114 24.72 -16.56 2.10
C SER A 114 23.20 -16.27 2.16
N ASN A 115 22.52 -16.80 3.17
CA ASN A 115 21.09 -16.58 3.37
C ASN A 115 20.70 -15.09 3.45
N ASP A 116 21.64 -14.24 3.83
CA ASP A 116 21.42 -12.79 3.99
C ASP A 116 21.58 -12.00 2.68
N LYS A 117 22.14 -12.63 1.61
CA LYS A 117 22.60 -11.96 0.39
C LYS A 117 22.01 -12.58 -0.90
N LYS A 118 20.75 -13.02 -0.83
CA LYS A 118 20.05 -13.69 -1.95
C LYS A 118 19.88 -12.82 -3.18
N THR A 119 19.70 -11.51 -3.00
CA THR A 119 19.53 -10.57 -4.12
C THR A 119 20.83 -10.42 -4.89
N GLU A 120 21.95 -10.21 -4.18
CA GLU A 120 23.28 -10.11 -4.76
C GLU A 120 23.66 -11.41 -5.47
N ALA A 121 23.30 -12.57 -4.88
CA ALA A 121 23.51 -13.88 -5.50
C ALA A 121 22.73 -14.05 -6.80
N SER A 122 21.46 -13.71 -6.82
CA SER A 122 20.61 -13.77 -8.03
C SER A 122 21.09 -12.86 -9.14
N ILE A 123 21.59 -11.66 -8.82
CA ILE A 123 22.18 -10.73 -9.78
C ILE A 123 23.48 -11.31 -10.35
N THR A 124 24.35 -11.83 -9.47
CA THR A 124 25.61 -12.47 -9.86
C THR A 124 25.35 -13.67 -10.78
N GLU A 125 24.42 -14.55 -10.40
CA GLU A 125 24.00 -15.70 -11.21
C GLU A 125 23.48 -15.27 -12.59
N SER A 126 22.67 -14.25 -12.67
CA SER A 126 22.12 -13.72 -13.93
C SER A 126 23.24 -13.20 -14.88
N ILE A 127 24.24 -12.50 -14.32
CA ILE A 127 25.36 -11.98 -15.11
C ILE A 127 26.27 -13.12 -15.59
N PHE A 128 26.65 -14.02 -14.69
CA PHE A 128 27.47 -15.15 -15.03
C PHE A 128 26.78 -16.07 -16.04
N SER A 129 25.53 -16.42 -15.81
CA SER A 129 24.72 -17.22 -16.73
C SER A 129 24.65 -16.60 -18.14
N GLY A 130 24.36 -15.30 -18.25
CA GLY A 130 24.34 -14.60 -19.51
C GLY A 130 25.69 -14.59 -20.22
N PHE A 131 26.76 -14.34 -19.49
CA PHE A 131 28.12 -14.34 -20.02
C PHE A 131 28.56 -15.73 -20.50
N PHE A 132 28.39 -16.76 -19.69
CA PHE A 132 28.74 -18.14 -20.06
C PHE A 132 27.92 -18.66 -21.24
N TYR A 133 26.63 -18.31 -21.30
CA TYR A 133 25.79 -18.65 -22.44
C TYR A 133 26.33 -18.01 -23.75
N GLN A 134 26.67 -16.75 -23.72
CA GLN A 134 27.20 -16.01 -24.89
C GLN A 134 28.54 -16.57 -25.35
N VAL A 135 29.43 -16.93 -24.40
CA VAL A 135 30.73 -17.52 -24.71
C VAL A 135 30.57 -18.91 -25.33
N ASN A 136 29.74 -19.77 -24.77
CA ASN A 136 29.48 -21.09 -25.30
C ASN A 136 28.84 -21.05 -26.70
N GLU A 137 27.90 -20.11 -26.92
CA GLU A 137 27.30 -19.91 -28.23
C GLU A 137 28.37 -19.48 -29.25
N THR A 138 29.22 -18.52 -28.90
CA THR A 138 30.31 -18.04 -29.79
C THR A 138 31.30 -19.15 -30.11
N MET A 139 31.72 -19.94 -29.11
CA MET A 139 32.67 -21.08 -29.29
C MET A 139 32.04 -22.15 -30.20
N THR A 140 30.80 -22.53 -29.94
CA THR A 140 30.09 -23.53 -30.74
C THR A 140 29.92 -23.08 -32.19
N ARG A 141 29.56 -21.83 -32.38
CA ARG A 141 29.42 -21.22 -33.70
C ARG A 141 30.73 -21.16 -34.45
N THR A 142 31.82 -20.73 -33.80
CA THR A 142 33.16 -20.69 -34.39
C THR A 142 33.65 -22.08 -34.78
N ALA A 143 33.43 -23.08 -33.93
CA ALA A 143 33.77 -24.47 -34.23
C ALA A 143 33.00 -25.00 -35.46
N TYR A 144 31.70 -24.71 -35.56
CA TYR A 144 30.87 -25.09 -36.68
C TYR A 144 31.30 -24.44 -38.01
N VAL A 145 31.67 -23.13 -37.97
CA VAL A 145 32.16 -22.37 -39.11
C VAL A 145 33.47 -22.94 -39.65
N ILE A 146 34.39 -23.31 -38.73
CA ILE A 146 35.67 -23.88 -39.08
C ILE A 146 35.48 -25.28 -39.69
N GLU A 147 34.65 -26.14 -39.07
CA GLU A 147 34.39 -27.50 -39.53
C GLU A 147 33.73 -27.54 -40.93
N HIS A 148 32.84 -26.60 -41.24
CA HIS A 148 32.08 -26.58 -42.50
C HIS A 148 32.68 -25.60 -43.54
N ASN A 149 33.82 -24.96 -43.27
CA ASN A 149 34.53 -24.03 -44.18
C ASN A 149 33.60 -22.91 -44.73
N ILE A 150 32.70 -22.41 -43.89
CA ILE A 150 31.70 -21.37 -44.26
C ILE A 150 32.40 -20.01 -44.12
N MET A 151 32.42 -19.19 -45.22
CA MET A 151 32.80 -17.78 -45.11
C MET A 151 31.67 -17.03 -44.38
N GLU A 152 31.91 -16.70 -43.12
CA GLU A 152 30.98 -15.85 -42.37
C GLU A 152 31.01 -14.42 -42.86
N GLN A 153 29.87 -13.94 -43.35
CA GLN A 153 29.67 -12.47 -43.35
C GLN A 153 29.42 -12.08 -41.87
N PRO A 154 30.06 -11.02 -41.37
CA PRO A 154 29.79 -10.56 -40.02
C PRO A 154 28.31 -10.17 -39.91
N VAL A 155 27.50 -11.08 -39.36
CA VAL A 155 26.15 -10.75 -38.96
C VAL A 155 26.35 -9.82 -37.77
N GLN A 156 26.12 -8.52 -37.97
CA GLN A 156 25.88 -7.65 -36.82
C GLN A 156 24.63 -8.16 -36.13
N VAL A 157 24.83 -8.87 -35.07
CA VAL A 157 23.76 -9.20 -34.09
C VAL A 157 23.44 -7.89 -33.39
N GLU A 158 22.62 -7.05 -34.05
CA GLU A 158 21.95 -5.98 -33.33
C GLU A 158 21.24 -6.65 -32.16
N ASN A 159 21.63 -6.28 -30.96
CA ASN A 159 21.10 -6.71 -29.66
C ASN A 159 19.84 -7.55 -29.76
N ALA A 160 19.97 -8.89 -29.85
CA ALA A 160 18.86 -9.82 -29.98
C ALA A 160 17.92 -9.81 -28.76
N VAL A 161 18.37 -9.17 -27.67
CA VAL A 161 17.57 -8.93 -26.47
C VAL A 161 17.32 -7.43 -26.37
N LYS A 162 16.22 -6.96 -26.95
CA LYS A 162 15.64 -5.69 -26.55
C LYS A 162 15.02 -5.91 -25.17
N SER A 163 15.69 -5.43 -24.15
CA SER A 163 15.07 -5.22 -22.84
C SER A 163 14.06 -4.08 -23.01
N GLU A 164 12.85 -4.41 -23.44
CA GLU A 164 11.71 -3.52 -23.24
C GLU A 164 11.37 -3.60 -21.76
N LYS A 165 11.59 -2.51 -21.03
CA LYS A 165 10.88 -2.34 -19.76
C LYS A 165 9.40 -2.38 -20.14
N LEU A 166 8.75 -3.51 -19.89
CA LEU A 166 7.30 -3.52 -19.79
C LEU A 166 6.96 -2.38 -18.84
N ALA A 167 6.10 -1.47 -19.31
CA ALA A 167 5.56 -0.42 -18.47
C ALA A 167 4.78 -1.13 -17.36
N SER A 168 5.48 -1.53 -16.31
CA SER A 168 4.82 -1.96 -15.07
C SER A 168 4.17 -0.72 -14.50
N ASP A 169 2.94 -0.84 -14.05
CA ASP A 169 2.26 0.23 -13.34
C ASP A 169 3.20 0.79 -12.27
N PRO A 170 3.38 2.11 -12.20
CA PRO A 170 4.30 2.71 -11.24
C PRO A 170 3.88 2.31 -9.81
N VAL A 171 4.79 1.72 -9.08
CA VAL A 171 4.56 1.35 -7.68
C VAL A 171 4.59 2.63 -6.85
N PRO A 172 3.57 2.88 -6.01
CA PRO A 172 3.55 4.04 -5.15
C PRO A 172 4.70 4.01 -4.14
N SER A 173 5.19 5.17 -3.73
CA SER A 173 6.12 5.22 -2.60
C SER A 173 5.44 4.69 -1.33
N SER A 174 6.22 4.12 -0.42
CA SER A 174 5.70 3.65 0.87
C SER A 174 4.98 4.77 1.63
N THR A 175 5.50 6.01 1.54
CA THR A 175 4.92 7.19 2.17
C THR A 175 3.57 7.56 1.56
N ASP A 176 3.46 7.58 0.23
CA ASP A 176 2.20 7.87 -0.45
C ASP A 176 1.16 6.77 -0.18
N TYR A 177 1.58 5.50 -0.27
CA TYR A 177 0.70 4.37 -0.02
C TYR A 177 0.10 4.42 1.39
N TYR A 178 0.93 4.36 2.42
CA TYR A 178 0.45 4.35 3.81
C TYR A 178 -0.20 5.67 4.21
N GLY A 179 0.27 6.79 3.65
CA GLY A 179 -0.32 8.10 3.86
C GLY A 179 -1.77 8.20 3.42
N ILE A 180 -2.08 7.75 2.23
CA ILE A 180 -3.44 7.76 1.69
C ILE A 180 -4.33 6.76 2.45
N ILE A 181 -3.86 5.52 2.58
CA ILE A 181 -4.65 4.41 3.12
C ILE A 181 -5.03 4.61 4.59
N TYR A 182 -4.11 5.12 5.41
CA TYR A 182 -4.43 5.33 6.82
C TYR A 182 -5.35 6.53 7.07
N ILE A 183 -5.29 7.57 6.25
CA ILE A 183 -6.30 8.64 6.31
C ILE A 183 -7.69 8.10 5.95
N VAL A 184 -7.80 7.27 4.92
CA VAL A 184 -9.05 6.58 4.55
C VAL A 184 -9.54 5.68 5.69
N TYR A 185 -8.66 4.87 6.28
CA TYR A 185 -9.00 3.98 7.38
C TYR A 185 -9.53 4.74 8.61
N PHE A 186 -8.83 5.81 9.01
CA PHE A 186 -9.27 6.63 10.13
C PHE A 186 -10.54 7.42 9.81
N ALA A 187 -10.76 7.85 8.57
CA ALA A 187 -12.03 8.46 8.17
C ALA A 187 -13.22 7.49 8.35
N TRP A 188 -13.05 6.19 8.07
CA TRP A 188 -14.04 5.15 8.45
C TRP A 188 -14.23 5.07 9.97
N CYS A 189 -13.14 5.09 10.74
CA CYS A 189 -13.21 5.10 12.20
C CYS A 189 -13.87 6.37 12.76
N GLY A 190 -14.02 7.42 11.95
CA GLY A 190 -14.66 8.69 12.31
C GLY A 190 -16.10 8.58 12.80
N MET A 191 -16.77 7.45 12.57
CA MET A 191 -18.07 7.14 13.19
C MET A 191 -18.06 7.31 14.74
N ILE A 192 -16.89 7.23 15.38
CA ILE A 192 -16.72 7.46 16.82
C ILE A 192 -17.13 8.87 17.25
N SER A 193 -17.10 9.85 16.32
CA SER A 193 -17.50 11.22 16.59
C SER A 193 -18.96 11.33 17.07
N LEU A 194 -19.81 10.36 16.68
CA LEU A 194 -21.18 10.23 17.21
C LEU A 194 -21.26 10.01 18.72
N VAL A 195 -20.19 9.46 19.35
CA VAL A 195 -20.16 9.19 20.79
C VAL A 195 -20.36 10.46 21.59
N ALA A 196 -19.74 11.55 21.18
CA ALA A 196 -19.86 12.85 21.85
C ALA A 196 -21.31 13.32 21.89
N VAL A 197 -22.04 13.19 20.78
CA VAL A 197 -23.43 13.59 20.68
C VAL A 197 -24.34 12.66 21.46
N ILE A 198 -24.21 11.34 21.26
CA ILE A 198 -25.08 10.35 21.91
C ILE A 198 -24.92 10.37 23.43
N SER A 199 -23.69 10.51 23.93
CA SER A 199 -23.44 10.63 25.36
C SER A 199 -24.06 11.91 25.94
N SER A 200 -23.93 13.04 25.26
CA SER A 200 -24.53 14.31 25.67
C SER A 200 -26.06 14.25 25.65
N GLU A 201 -26.66 13.70 24.61
CA GLU A 201 -28.11 13.56 24.48
C GLU A 201 -28.69 12.67 25.59
N ARG A 202 -28.02 11.57 25.94
CA ARG A 202 -28.46 10.69 27.04
C ARG A 202 -28.44 11.39 28.38
N LYS A 203 -27.35 12.12 28.68
CA LYS A 203 -27.23 12.90 29.92
C LYS A 203 -28.29 13.98 30.05
N SER A 204 -28.67 14.60 28.96
CA SER A 204 -29.63 15.72 28.92
C SER A 204 -31.09 15.29 28.64
N ALA A 205 -31.36 13.99 28.56
CA ALA A 205 -32.69 13.44 28.22
C ALA A 205 -33.31 14.03 26.94
N ILE A 206 -32.47 14.42 25.96
CA ILE A 206 -32.89 15.06 24.72
C ILE A 206 -33.86 14.17 23.92
N PRO A 207 -33.67 12.84 23.78
CA PRO A 207 -34.60 11.99 23.05
C PRO A 207 -36.04 12.05 23.59
N ARG A 208 -36.22 12.16 24.91
CA ARG A 208 -37.54 12.30 25.55
C ARG A 208 -38.21 13.65 25.21
N ARG A 209 -37.43 14.73 25.20
CA ARG A 209 -37.92 16.06 24.85
C ARG A 209 -38.28 16.16 23.37
N MET A 210 -37.53 15.53 22.49
CA MET A 210 -37.80 15.50 21.05
C MET A 210 -39.12 14.79 20.73
N ARG A 211 -39.48 13.74 21.47
CA ARG A 211 -40.75 13.06 21.31
C ARG A 211 -41.94 13.97 21.61
N VAL A 212 -41.87 14.72 22.72
CA VAL A 212 -42.91 15.63 23.12
C VAL A 212 -43.06 16.80 22.16
N SER A 213 -41.99 17.20 21.48
CA SER A 213 -41.98 18.37 20.54
C SER A 213 -42.58 18.06 19.17
N HIS A 214 -43.11 16.86 18.89
CA HIS A 214 -43.67 16.43 17.59
C HIS A 214 -42.72 16.69 16.41
N MET A 215 -41.41 16.71 16.66
CA MET A 215 -40.40 16.93 15.62
C MET A 215 -40.45 15.79 14.60
N PRO A 216 -40.42 16.05 13.28
CA PRO A 216 -40.33 15.03 12.26
C PRO A 216 -39.08 14.17 12.49
N LYS A 217 -39.24 12.84 12.50
CA LYS A 217 -38.17 11.88 12.80
C LYS A 217 -36.97 12.01 11.86
N ILE A 218 -37.24 12.33 10.59
CA ILE A 218 -36.21 12.61 9.59
C ILE A 218 -35.30 13.79 9.97
N ASN A 219 -35.89 14.84 10.58
CA ASN A 219 -35.10 15.99 11.03
C ASN A 219 -34.14 15.64 12.17
N TYR A 220 -34.51 14.67 13.01
CA TYR A 220 -33.62 14.17 14.06
C TYR A 220 -32.50 13.31 13.48
N TYR A 221 -32.77 12.48 12.46
CA TYR A 221 -31.74 11.76 11.71
C TYR A 221 -30.76 12.73 11.04
N ILE A 222 -31.27 13.69 10.26
CA ILE A 222 -30.48 14.73 9.58
C ILE A 222 -29.65 15.53 10.59
N GLY A 223 -30.22 15.83 11.77
CA GLY A 223 -29.55 16.53 12.86
C GLY A 223 -28.35 15.79 13.46
N LYS A 224 -28.19 14.48 13.19
CA LYS A 224 -27.02 13.68 13.54
C LYS A 224 -26.12 13.41 12.34
N PHE A 225 -26.73 13.08 11.21
CA PHE A 225 -26.01 12.71 9.99
C PHE A 225 -25.15 13.85 9.45
N ILE A 226 -25.73 15.02 9.25
CA ILE A 226 -24.98 16.17 8.70
C ILE A 226 -23.81 16.60 9.59
N PRO A 227 -23.98 16.83 10.91
CA PRO A 227 -22.85 17.25 11.73
C PRO A 227 -21.78 16.17 11.88
N CYS A 228 -22.15 14.88 11.88
CA CYS A 228 -21.19 13.79 11.88
C CYS A 228 -20.38 13.75 10.59
N THR A 229 -21.04 13.84 9.44
CA THR A 229 -20.38 13.93 8.13
C THR A 229 -19.40 15.09 8.08
N LEU A 230 -19.85 16.29 8.50
CA LEU A 230 -18.98 17.47 8.51
C LEU A 230 -17.81 17.34 9.48
N ALA A 231 -18.01 16.76 10.66
CA ALA A 231 -16.95 16.53 11.61
C ALA A 231 -15.88 15.61 11.04
N ILE A 232 -16.27 14.42 10.54
CA ILE A 232 -15.36 13.45 9.94
C ILE A 232 -14.63 14.06 8.74
N PHE A 233 -15.35 14.78 7.88
CA PHE A 233 -14.79 15.43 6.70
C PHE A 233 -13.72 16.47 7.08
N ILE A 234 -14.02 17.34 8.06
CA ILE A 234 -13.05 18.35 8.54
C ILE A 234 -11.83 17.66 9.16
N GLU A 235 -12.03 16.65 10.01
CA GLU A 235 -10.96 15.90 10.68
C GLU A 235 -10.08 15.18 9.64
N ALA A 236 -10.68 14.52 8.65
CA ALA A 236 -9.96 13.85 7.57
C ALA A 236 -9.20 14.85 6.67
N CYS A 237 -9.81 15.99 6.32
CA CYS A 237 -9.15 17.04 5.56
C CYS A 237 -7.97 17.67 6.34
N MET A 238 -8.09 17.82 7.65
CA MET A 238 -6.98 18.30 8.49
C MET A 238 -5.84 17.28 8.53
N ALA A 239 -6.14 16.00 8.73
CA ALA A 239 -5.15 14.93 8.67
C ALA A 239 -4.48 14.85 7.30
N TRP A 240 -5.27 14.93 6.22
CA TRP A 240 -4.79 15.02 4.85
C TRP A 240 -3.84 16.19 4.62
N PHE A 241 -4.25 17.41 5.01
CA PHE A 241 -3.41 18.61 4.87
C PHE A 241 -2.09 18.46 5.63
N LEU A 242 -2.13 17.99 6.88
CA LEU A 242 -0.94 17.77 7.68
C LEU A 242 -0.05 16.67 7.09
N SER A 243 -0.63 15.63 6.49
CA SER A 243 0.14 14.56 5.84
C SER A 243 0.93 15.07 4.62
N VAL A 244 0.35 15.99 3.85
CA VAL A 244 1.06 16.65 2.74
C VAL A 244 2.19 17.53 3.27
N VAL A 245 1.93 18.33 4.31
CA VAL A 245 2.94 19.27 4.85
C VAL A 245 4.09 18.57 5.57
N LEU A 246 3.81 17.47 6.30
CA LEU A 246 4.81 16.78 7.12
C LEU A 246 5.58 15.69 6.35
N TYR A 247 4.93 15.03 5.39
CA TYR A 247 5.46 13.83 4.74
C TYR A 247 5.51 13.93 3.22
N ASP A 248 5.13 15.09 2.64
CA ASP A 248 5.11 15.34 1.19
C ASP A 248 4.30 14.30 0.40
N ILE A 249 3.17 13.87 0.95
CA ILE A 249 2.33 12.84 0.34
C ILE A 249 1.63 13.38 -0.91
N HIS A 250 1.77 12.66 -2.02
CA HIS A 250 1.17 12.99 -3.29
C HIS A 250 -0.21 12.35 -3.42
N TRP A 251 -1.27 13.17 -3.53
CA TRP A 251 -2.67 12.71 -3.63
C TRP A 251 -3.22 12.71 -5.05
N GLY A 252 -2.40 13.05 -6.04
CA GLY A 252 -2.81 13.14 -7.44
C GLY A 252 -3.89 14.18 -7.66
N ASN A 253 -5.08 13.76 -8.11
CA ASN A 253 -6.18 14.69 -8.39
C ASN A 253 -6.87 15.14 -7.09
N LEU A 254 -6.57 16.36 -6.64
CA LEU A 254 -7.08 16.94 -5.40
C LEU A 254 -8.62 17.01 -5.37
N GLY A 255 -9.25 17.40 -6.47
CA GLY A 255 -10.71 17.52 -6.54
C GLY A 255 -11.42 16.20 -6.32
N LEU A 256 -10.92 15.14 -6.97
CA LEU A 256 -11.46 13.79 -6.82
C LEU A 256 -11.19 13.25 -5.40
N SER A 257 -9.99 13.44 -4.87
CA SER A 257 -9.62 12.96 -3.53
C SER A 257 -10.51 13.59 -2.45
N VAL A 258 -10.72 14.89 -2.50
CA VAL A 258 -11.63 15.60 -1.59
C VAL A 258 -13.07 15.11 -1.74
N PHE A 259 -13.54 14.87 -2.97
CA PHE A 259 -14.87 14.35 -3.23
C PHE A 259 -15.05 12.92 -2.67
N ILE A 260 -14.07 12.03 -2.86
CA ILE A 260 -14.11 10.68 -2.30
C ILE A 260 -14.08 10.72 -0.76
N ILE A 261 -13.24 11.56 -0.13
CA ILE A 261 -13.21 11.75 1.32
C ILE A 261 -14.55 12.26 1.84
N PHE A 262 -15.23 13.15 1.10
CA PHE A 262 -16.56 13.62 1.46
C PHE A 262 -17.60 12.49 1.41
N LEU A 263 -17.66 11.71 0.33
CA LEU A 263 -18.54 10.54 0.22
C LEU A 263 -18.24 9.49 1.30
N LEU A 264 -16.97 9.25 1.59
CA LEU A 264 -16.54 8.37 2.66
C LEU A 264 -17.02 8.85 4.03
N SER A 265 -16.95 10.16 4.31
CA SER A 265 -17.46 10.77 5.54
C SER A 265 -18.97 10.60 5.68
N MET A 266 -19.72 10.69 4.57
CA MET A 266 -21.16 10.39 4.55
C MET A 266 -21.43 8.90 4.84
N ALA A 267 -20.69 8.00 4.20
CA ALA A 267 -20.82 6.55 4.38
C ALA A 267 -20.52 6.15 5.84
N ALA A 268 -19.42 6.63 6.42
CA ALA A 268 -19.03 6.38 7.80
C ALA A 268 -20.07 6.91 8.81
N SER A 269 -20.65 8.09 8.53
CA SER A 269 -21.70 8.67 9.36
C SER A 269 -23.00 7.85 9.32
N ALA A 270 -23.44 7.43 8.14
CA ALA A 270 -24.62 6.60 7.97
C ALA A 270 -24.47 5.26 8.67
N PHE A 271 -23.32 4.58 8.46
CA PHE A 271 -22.95 3.34 9.10
C PHE A 271 -22.91 3.48 10.63
N GLY A 272 -22.23 4.51 11.15
CA GLY A 272 -22.16 4.76 12.59
C GLY A 272 -23.53 4.97 13.24
N ILE A 273 -24.43 5.74 12.62
CA ILE A 273 -25.78 5.95 13.14
C ILE A 273 -26.53 4.63 13.28
N VAL A 274 -26.44 3.74 12.29
CA VAL A 274 -27.08 2.42 12.33
C VAL A 274 -26.52 1.58 13.48
N LEU A 275 -25.20 1.52 13.64
CA LEU A 275 -24.56 0.77 14.71
C LEU A 275 -25.00 1.23 16.10
N PHE A 276 -24.99 2.56 16.33
CA PHE A 276 -25.41 3.13 17.62
C PHE A 276 -26.90 2.95 17.91
N GLN A 277 -27.71 2.79 16.89
CA GLN A 277 -29.13 2.44 17.05
C GLN A 277 -29.34 0.97 17.30
N LEU A 278 -28.58 0.10 16.62
CA LEU A 278 -28.70 -1.34 16.72
C LEU A 278 -28.38 -1.84 18.14
N PHE A 279 -27.22 -1.49 18.65
CA PHE A 279 -26.73 -2.03 19.92
C PHE A 279 -27.22 -1.27 21.16
N ASN A 280 -27.78 -0.09 21.02
CA ASN A 280 -28.23 0.76 22.13
C ASN A 280 -27.19 0.93 23.29
N ASN A 281 -25.96 0.50 23.08
CA ASN A 281 -24.84 0.58 24.01
C ASN A 281 -23.65 1.21 23.28
N VAL A 282 -23.12 2.31 23.82
CA VAL A 282 -22.04 3.08 23.19
C VAL A 282 -20.77 2.24 23.04
N ALA A 283 -20.39 1.51 24.11
CA ALA A 283 -19.15 0.73 24.08
C ALA A 283 -19.25 -0.44 23.07
N ILE A 284 -20.35 -1.18 23.06
CA ILE A 284 -20.57 -2.28 22.11
C ILE A 284 -20.58 -1.74 20.67
N SER A 285 -21.26 -0.61 20.41
CA SER A 285 -21.31 0.00 19.07
C SER A 285 -19.92 0.36 18.57
N ILE A 286 -19.07 0.92 19.44
CA ILE A 286 -17.68 1.25 19.08
C ILE A 286 -16.90 -0.01 18.73
N VAL A 287 -16.91 -1.01 19.63
CA VAL A 287 -16.14 -2.25 19.44
C VAL A 287 -16.54 -2.96 18.15
N VAL A 288 -17.85 -3.17 17.95
CA VAL A 288 -18.35 -3.82 16.72
C VAL A 288 -18.02 -3.01 15.48
N GLY A 289 -18.17 -1.69 15.55
CA GLY A 289 -17.82 -0.82 14.45
C GLY A 289 -16.33 -0.91 14.07
N PHE A 290 -15.44 -0.88 15.05
CA PHE A 290 -14.00 -1.05 14.80
C PHE A 290 -13.66 -2.43 14.23
N ILE A 291 -14.30 -3.50 14.71
CA ILE A 291 -14.09 -4.86 14.17
C ILE A 291 -14.50 -4.89 12.68
N ILE A 292 -15.66 -4.33 12.32
CA ILE A 292 -16.13 -4.31 10.93
C ILE A 292 -15.18 -3.48 10.06
N VAL A 293 -14.76 -2.30 10.51
CA VAL A 293 -13.82 -1.44 9.78
C VAL A 293 -12.44 -2.10 9.67
N TRP A 294 -12.00 -2.83 10.72
CA TRP A 294 -10.75 -3.57 10.71
C TRP A 294 -10.77 -4.71 9.67
N ILE A 295 -11.85 -5.50 9.65
CA ILE A 295 -12.02 -6.57 8.65
C ILE A 295 -12.06 -5.98 7.23
N ALA A 296 -12.81 -4.90 7.03
CA ALA A 296 -12.86 -4.21 5.73
C ALA A 296 -11.48 -3.67 5.34
N GLY A 297 -10.71 -3.14 6.29
CA GLY A 297 -9.34 -2.68 6.09
C GLY A 297 -8.38 -3.80 5.73
N PHE A 298 -8.51 -4.96 6.36
CA PHE A 298 -7.70 -6.13 6.06
C PHE A 298 -7.89 -6.56 4.59
N PHE A 299 -9.12 -6.70 4.13
CA PHE A 299 -9.40 -7.00 2.73
C PHE A 299 -9.13 -5.81 1.78
N GLY A 300 -9.12 -4.59 2.31
CA GLY A 300 -8.89 -3.37 1.56
C GLY A 300 -7.43 -2.98 1.38
N GLY A 301 -6.48 -3.78 1.87
CA GLY A 301 -5.04 -3.51 1.73
C GLY A 301 -4.50 -2.49 2.74
N THR A 302 -5.18 -2.30 3.89
CA THR A 302 -4.72 -1.33 4.90
C THR A 302 -3.54 -1.85 5.72
N PHE A 303 -3.52 -3.14 6.03
CA PHE A 303 -2.49 -3.76 6.88
C PHE A 303 -1.40 -4.46 6.07
N GLU A 304 -1.76 -5.03 4.94
CA GLU A 304 -0.85 -5.57 3.94
C GLU A 304 -1.16 -4.88 2.61
N ALA A 305 -0.15 -4.38 1.92
CA ALA A 305 -0.37 -3.64 0.69
C ALA A 305 -1.14 -4.50 -0.32
N TYR A 306 -2.20 -3.94 -0.91
CA TYR A 306 -3.09 -4.69 -1.81
C TYR A 306 -2.38 -5.33 -3.00
N MET A 307 -1.18 -4.84 -3.35
CA MET A 307 -0.31 -5.41 -4.40
C MET A 307 0.28 -6.77 -4.01
N TYR A 308 0.44 -7.03 -2.71
CA TYR A 308 1.06 -8.25 -2.17
C TYR A 308 0.05 -9.19 -1.50
N LEU A 309 -1.25 -8.81 -1.46
CA LEU A 309 -2.28 -9.65 -0.87
C LEU A 309 -2.42 -11.00 -1.60
N SER A 310 -2.15 -12.08 -0.89
CA SER A 310 -2.29 -13.46 -1.38
C SER A 310 -3.72 -14.03 -1.25
N LEU A 311 -4.69 -13.19 -0.90
CA LEU A 311 -6.07 -13.58 -0.68
C LEU A 311 -6.84 -13.78 -2.00
N PRO A 312 -7.88 -14.65 -2.00
CA PRO A 312 -8.75 -14.81 -3.16
C PRO A 312 -9.40 -13.48 -3.59
N THR A 313 -9.31 -13.17 -4.88
CA THR A 313 -9.75 -11.89 -5.47
C THR A 313 -11.21 -11.52 -5.15
N TYR A 314 -12.09 -12.52 -5.00
CA TYR A 314 -13.49 -12.28 -4.68
C TYR A 314 -13.68 -11.71 -3.26
N LEU A 315 -12.87 -12.14 -2.28
CA LEU A 315 -12.90 -11.61 -0.91
C LEU A 315 -12.41 -10.16 -0.87
N ILE A 316 -11.32 -9.87 -1.56
CA ILE A 316 -10.75 -8.52 -1.66
C ILE A 316 -11.79 -7.57 -2.27
N LYS A 317 -12.43 -7.96 -3.36
CA LYS A 317 -13.44 -7.16 -4.07
C LYS A 317 -14.75 -6.98 -3.30
N MET A 318 -14.99 -7.71 -2.21
CA MET A 318 -16.14 -7.46 -1.33
C MET A 318 -15.94 -6.23 -0.44
N SER A 319 -14.70 -5.82 -0.19
CA SER A 319 -14.41 -4.66 0.67
C SER A 319 -14.58 -3.34 -0.09
N PRO A 320 -15.44 -2.42 0.40
CA PRO A 320 -15.51 -1.07 -0.15
C PRO A 320 -14.19 -0.32 -0.01
N GLN A 321 -13.43 -0.63 1.03
CA GLN A 321 -12.14 0.00 1.31
C GLN A 321 -11.08 -0.34 0.24
N TYR A 322 -11.15 -1.53 -0.36
CA TYR A 322 -10.31 -1.90 -1.49
C TYR A 322 -10.45 -0.91 -2.67
N TYR A 323 -11.69 -0.59 -3.05
CA TYR A 323 -11.92 0.33 -4.17
C TYR A 323 -11.49 1.76 -3.85
N ILE A 324 -11.70 2.20 -2.60
CA ILE A 324 -11.31 3.55 -2.18
C ILE A 324 -9.78 3.67 -2.17
N ASN A 325 -9.11 2.73 -1.51
CA ASN A 325 -7.65 2.71 -1.40
C ASN A 325 -7.00 2.64 -2.77
N ARG A 326 -7.45 1.71 -3.61
CA ARG A 326 -6.91 1.51 -4.94
C ARG A 326 -7.12 2.74 -5.82
N THR A 327 -8.33 3.31 -5.84
CA THR A 327 -8.60 4.53 -6.59
C THR A 327 -7.66 5.66 -6.19
N LEU A 328 -7.55 5.97 -4.90
CA LEU A 328 -6.75 7.11 -4.45
C LEU A 328 -5.25 6.90 -4.66
N VAL A 329 -4.75 5.68 -4.43
CA VAL A 329 -3.34 5.34 -4.65
C VAL A 329 -2.98 5.33 -6.14
N GLU A 330 -3.83 4.79 -7.02
CA GLU A 330 -3.61 4.84 -8.46
C GLU A 330 -3.63 6.28 -9.00
N TYR A 331 -4.52 7.14 -8.47
CA TYR A 331 -4.49 8.57 -8.81
C TYR A 331 -3.22 9.29 -8.35
N SER A 332 -2.61 8.87 -7.25
CA SER A 332 -1.35 9.46 -6.78
C SER A 332 -0.17 9.13 -7.69
N THR A 333 -0.20 7.99 -8.36
CA THR A 333 0.90 7.49 -9.21
C THR A 333 0.65 7.73 -10.70
N MET A 334 -0.54 7.35 -11.20
CA MET A 334 -0.88 7.32 -12.63
C MET A 334 -1.80 8.44 -13.08
N GLN A 335 -2.34 9.25 -12.16
CA GLN A 335 -3.34 10.29 -12.42
C GLN A 335 -4.69 9.77 -12.97
N HIS A 336 -4.90 8.47 -13.01
CA HIS A 336 -6.17 7.83 -13.37
C HIS A 336 -6.34 6.50 -12.64
N SER A 337 -7.58 6.02 -12.54
CA SER A 337 -7.90 4.70 -11.99
C SER A 337 -9.17 4.15 -12.61
N ASP A 338 -9.13 2.89 -13.02
CA ASP A 338 -10.29 2.15 -13.54
C ASP A 338 -11.33 1.85 -12.45
N TYR A 339 -10.93 1.96 -11.18
CA TYR A 339 -11.78 1.68 -10.03
C TYR A 339 -12.63 2.86 -9.58
N THR A 340 -12.46 4.06 -10.16
CA THR A 340 -13.17 5.29 -9.76
C THR A 340 -14.68 5.12 -9.76
N GLY A 341 -15.24 4.56 -10.83
CA GLY A 341 -16.67 4.31 -10.95
C GLY A 341 -17.19 3.36 -9.87
N SER A 342 -16.48 2.26 -9.64
CA SER A 342 -16.81 1.28 -8.62
C SER A 342 -16.72 1.87 -7.21
N CYS A 343 -15.68 2.66 -6.91
CA CYS A 343 -15.50 3.36 -5.64
C CYS A 343 -16.70 4.25 -5.31
N ILE A 344 -17.10 5.11 -6.25
CA ILE A 344 -18.24 6.03 -6.08
C ILE A 344 -19.54 5.23 -5.89
N LEU A 345 -19.76 4.19 -6.71
CA LEU A 345 -20.96 3.36 -6.65
C LEU A 345 -21.08 2.65 -5.29
N PHE A 346 -20.00 2.06 -4.78
CA PHE A 346 -19.99 1.40 -3.47
C PHE A 346 -20.27 2.39 -2.34
N LEU A 347 -19.64 3.57 -2.35
CA LEU A 347 -19.86 4.58 -1.33
C LEU A 347 -21.31 5.08 -1.35
N LEU A 348 -21.87 5.37 -2.52
CA LEU A 348 -23.27 5.75 -2.66
C LEU A 348 -24.22 4.64 -2.21
N GLY A 349 -23.91 3.39 -2.56
CA GLY A 349 -24.66 2.22 -2.09
C GLY A 349 -24.71 2.14 -0.56
N ILE A 350 -23.57 2.30 0.11
CA ILE A 350 -23.49 2.32 1.58
C ILE A 350 -24.31 3.47 2.15
N ILE A 351 -24.17 4.67 1.62
CA ILE A 351 -24.91 5.86 2.06
C ILE A 351 -26.42 5.61 1.98
N VAL A 352 -26.91 5.11 0.85
CA VAL A 352 -28.33 4.84 0.63
C VAL A 352 -28.84 3.74 1.55
N VAL A 353 -28.17 2.59 1.57
CA VAL A 353 -28.59 1.43 2.37
C VAL A 353 -28.60 1.75 3.85
N PHE A 354 -27.48 2.26 4.39
CA PHE A 354 -27.41 2.59 5.82
C PHE A 354 -28.22 3.84 6.16
N GLY A 355 -28.38 4.78 5.24
CA GLY A 355 -29.28 5.92 5.40
C GLY A 355 -30.75 5.52 5.55
N LEU A 356 -31.22 4.60 4.71
CA LEU A 356 -32.59 4.04 4.79
C LEU A 356 -32.77 3.24 6.07
N ILE A 357 -31.86 2.30 6.38
CA ILE A 357 -31.92 1.50 7.61
C ILE A 357 -31.91 2.41 8.84
N GLY A 358 -31.00 3.39 8.89
CA GLY A 358 -30.90 4.32 10.01
C GLY A 358 -32.15 5.14 10.24
N THR A 359 -32.79 5.60 9.15
CA THR A 359 -34.07 6.32 9.23
C THR A 359 -35.20 5.43 9.72
N LEU A 360 -35.32 4.20 9.22
CA LEU A 360 -36.35 3.24 9.63
C LEU A 360 -36.19 2.82 11.09
N MET A 361 -34.96 2.54 11.54
CA MET A 361 -34.69 2.17 12.93
C MET A 361 -35.00 3.33 13.91
N MET A 362 -34.73 4.57 13.48
CA MET A 362 -35.05 5.74 14.28
C MET A 362 -36.58 5.91 14.45
N ASN A 363 -37.35 5.54 13.42
CA ASN A 363 -38.80 5.52 13.50
C ASN A 363 -39.31 4.54 14.56
N ARG A 364 -38.83 3.29 14.58
CA ARG A 364 -39.22 2.26 15.56
C ARG A 364 -38.90 2.67 16.99
N LYS A 365 -37.66 3.08 17.26
CA LYS A 365 -37.25 3.46 18.64
C LYS A 365 -38.01 4.65 19.23
N MET A 366 -38.55 5.52 18.40
CA MET A 366 -39.39 6.63 18.88
C MET A 366 -40.83 6.18 19.17
N GLU A 367 -41.27 5.02 18.69
CA GLU A 367 -42.58 4.42 18.97
C GLU A 367 -42.57 3.50 20.19
N GLU A 368 -41.49 2.77 20.43
CA GLU A 368 -41.38 1.74 21.49
C GLU A 368 -40.98 2.29 22.88
N GLN A 369 -40.57 3.53 23.00
CA GLN A 369 -40.15 4.19 24.26
C GLN A 369 -41.08 5.31 24.65
#